data_fa991606343bb1be9a167cd336f105e1
#
_entry.id   fa991606343bb1be9a167cd336f105e1
#
_cell.length_a   1.000
_cell.length_b   1.000
_cell.length_c   1.000
_cell.angle_alpha   90.00
_cell.angle_beta   90.00
_cell.angle_gamma   90.00
#
_symmetry.space_group_name_H-M   'P 1'
#
loop_
_entity.id
_entity.type
_entity.pdbx_description
1 polymer ?
#
loop_
_entity_poly.entity_id
_entity_poly.type
_entity_poly.pdbx_seq_one_letter_code
_entity_poly.pdbx_strand_id
1 'polypeptide(L)'
;MAETDEPAFEDLHPIGTIGKIVRVLEMPDQTTTVIIQGMKRLELKNITETHPYLKGEVNIVEEEIPSKDDKEFQALVETCKDLTIRYIKSSDTLHQESAFAIKNLTNHMFLVDFICTNLPLKKDEKIELLRIDSLRERTYRLLEILN
;
A
#
# COMPACT_ATOMS: atom_id res chain seq x y z
N MET A 1 0.26 11.60 -14.73
CA MET A 1 -1.16 12.02 -14.71
C MET A 1 -1.20 13.43 -14.17
N ALA A 2 -2.00 14.30 -14.77
CA ALA A 2 -2.16 15.68 -14.30
C ALA A 2 -2.90 15.68 -12.96
N GLU A 3 -2.52 16.56 -12.04
CA GLU A 3 -3.31 16.83 -10.85
C GLU A 3 -4.53 17.67 -11.31
N THR A 4 -5.74 17.15 -11.09
CA THR A 4 -6.99 17.82 -11.43
C THR A 4 -7.94 17.73 -10.24
N ASP A 5 -8.66 18.81 -10.00
CA ASP A 5 -9.65 18.89 -8.92
C ASP A 5 -10.92 18.10 -9.28
N GLU A 6 -11.20 17.90 -10.57
CA GLU A 6 -12.33 17.12 -11.09
C GLU A 6 -11.80 16.00 -12.01
N PRO A 7 -11.34 14.86 -11.46
CA PRO A 7 -10.78 13.79 -12.26
C PRO A 7 -11.87 13.04 -13.05
N ALA A 8 -11.60 12.79 -14.34
CA ALA A 8 -12.35 11.86 -15.16
C ALA A 8 -11.87 10.41 -14.94
N PHE A 9 -12.55 9.44 -15.55
CA PHE A 9 -12.18 8.03 -15.42
C PHE A 9 -10.72 7.76 -15.86
N GLU A 10 -10.30 8.40 -16.93
CA GLU A 10 -8.96 8.27 -17.54
C GLU A 10 -7.85 8.84 -16.65
N ASP A 11 -8.21 9.73 -15.72
CA ASP A 11 -7.27 10.32 -14.76
C ASP A 11 -7.05 9.45 -13.53
N LEU A 12 -7.86 8.40 -13.35
CA LEU A 12 -7.78 7.51 -12.20
C LEU A 12 -6.89 6.29 -12.52
N HIS A 13 -6.20 5.80 -11.49
CA HIS A 13 -5.54 4.51 -11.61
C HIS A 13 -6.58 3.38 -11.58
N PRO A 14 -6.44 2.36 -12.46
CA PRO A 14 -7.39 1.26 -12.50
C PRO A 14 -7.35 0.39 -11.24
N ILE A 15 -6.22 0.35 -10.54
CA ILE A 15 -6.08 -0.36 -9.25
C ILE A 15 -6.05 0.65 -8.13
N GLY A 16 -6.86 0.39 -7.12
CA GLY A 16 -6.96 1.20 -5.91
C GLY A 16 -7.14 0.35 -4.66
N THR A 17 -7.43 1.01 -3.56
CA THR A 17 -7.63 0.37 -2.25
C THR A 17 -8.93 0.84 -1.63
N ILE A 18 -9.75 -0.09 -1.13
CA ILE A 18 -10.90 0.22 -0.29
C ILE A 18 -10.38 0.68 1.06
N GLY A 19 -10.75 1.88 1.45
CA GLY A 19 -10.42 2.45 2.73
C GLY A 19 -11.64 2.53 3.66
N LYS A 20 -11.48 2.11 4.91
CA LYS A 20 -12.44 2.37 5.97
C LYS A 20 -12.08 3.66 6.68
N ILE A 21 -13.00 4.63 6.72
CA ILE A 21 -12.84 5.84 7.53
C ILE A 21 -12.95 5.42 9.00
N VAL A 22 -11.84 5.55 9.74
CA VAL A 22 -11.76 5.21 11.16
C VAL A 22 -12.15 6.41 12.01
N ARG A 23 -11.68 7.60 11.63
CA ARG A 23 -11.95 8.84 12.36
C ARG A 23 -11.86 10.05 11.43
N VAL A 24 -12.71 11.03 11.71
CA VAL A 24 -12.67 12.37 11.12
C VAL A 24 -12.36 13.35 12.26
N LEU A 25 -11.37 14.21 12.07
CA LEU A 25 -10.92 15.20 13.04
C LEU A 25 -11.03 16.59 12.41
N GLU A 26 -11.71 17.50 13.07
CA GLU A 26 -11.69 18.92 12.72
C GLU A 26 -10.50 19.57 13.45
N MET A 27 -9.62 20.19 12.70
CA MET A 27 -8.44 20.85 13.22
C MET A 27 -8.73 22.32 13.58
N PRO A 28 -7.96 22.95 14.48
CA PRO A 28 -8.19 24.35 14.89
C PRO A 28 -8.11 25.36 13.73
N ASP A 29 -7.42 25.02 12.66
CA ASP A 29 -7.29 25.83 11.43
C ASP A 29 -8.43 25.63 10.44
N GLN A 30 -9.51 24.97 10.87
CA GLN A 30 -10.71 24.60 10.05
C GLN A 30 -10.44 23.57 8.94
N THR A 31 -9.27 22.93 8.93
CA THR A 31 -9.01 21.80 8.05
C THR A 31 -9.60 20.51 8.63
N THR A 32 -9.95 19.57 7.75
CA THR A 32 -10.45 18.25 8.14
C THR A 32 -9.37 17.20 7.89
N THR A 33 -8.99 16.49 8.94
CA THR A 33 -8.09 15.34 8.85
C THR A 33 -8.88 14.05 8.94
N VAL A 34 -8.68 13.15 8.00
CA VAL A 34 -9.36 11.85 7.95
C VAL A 34 -8.35 10.74 8.17
N ILE A 35 -8.60 9.87 9.15
CA ILE A 35 -7.81 8.65 9.37
C ILE A 35 -8.50 7.51 8.63
N ILE A 36 -7.79 6.93 7.68
CA ILE A 36 -8.30 5.86 6.82
C ILE A 36 -7.45 4.61 7.02
N GLN A 37 -8.12 3.47 7.16
CA GLN A 37 -7.51 2.15 7.17
C GLN A 37 -7.73 1.46 5.83
N GLY A 38 -6.65 1.11 5.12
CA GLY A 38 -6.74 0.27 3.92
C GLY A 38 -7.26 -1.13 4.25
N MET A 39 -8.15 -1.65 3.42
CA MET A 39 -8.81 -2.94 3.66
C MET A 39 -8.48 -3.98 2.59
N LYS A 40 -8.81 -3.69 1.35
CA LYS A 40 -8.65 -4.60 0.21
C LYS A 40 -8.28 -3.82 -1.03
N ARG A 41 -7.58 -4.48 -1.96
CA ARG A 41 -7.36 -3.95 -3.30
C ARG A 41 -8.63 -4.08 -4.14
N LEU A 42 -8.79 -3.16 -5.05
CA LEU A 42 -9.90 -3.15 -6.01
C LEU A 42 -9.41 -2.76 -7.40
N GLU A 43 -10.15 -3.20 -8.40
CA GLU A 43 -10.05 -2.71 -9.76
C GLU A 43 -11.27 -1.85 -10.07
N LEU A 44 -11.04 -0.59 -10.48
CA LEU A 44 -12.09 0.31 -10.92
C LEU A 44 -12.53 -0.05 -12.34
N LYS A 45 -13.83 -0.31 -12.53
CA LYS A 45 -14.40 -0.68 -13.84
C LYS A 45 -14.92 0.52 -14.61
N ASN A 46 -15.70 1.34 -13.94
CA ASN A 46 -16.27 2.55 -14.54
C ASN A 46 -16.67 3.55 -13.46
N ILE A 47 -16.94 4.79 -13.86
CA ILE A 47 -17.60 5.81 -13.03
C ILE A 47 -19.08 5.78 -13.36
N THR A 48 -19.94 5.68 -12.35
CA THR A 48 -21.40 5.66 -12.48
C THR A 48 -22.03 7.00 -12.19
N GLU A 49 -21.45 7.79 -11.28
CA GLU A 49 -21.93 9.10 -10.89
C GLU A 49 -20.74 10.04 -10.63
N THR A 50 -20.91 11.32 -10.97
CA THR A 50 -19.89 12.37 -10.75
C THR A 50 -20.28 13.37 -9.68
N HIS A 51 -21.57 13.49 -9.37
CA HIS A 51 -22.10 14.43 -8.38
C HIS A 51 -22.94 13.71 -7.34
N PRO A 52 -22.92 14.13 -6.05
CA PRO A 52 -22.07 15.18 -5.46
C PRO A 52 -20.61 14.75 -5.23
N TYR A 53 -20.27 13.48 -5.46
CA TYR A 53 -18.94 12.90 -5.41
C TYR A 53 -18.86 11.74 -6.40
N LEU A 54 -17.65 11.36 -6.77
CA LEU A 54 -17.43 10.25 -7.70
C LEU A 54 -17.92 8.93 -7.09
N LYS A 55 -18.74 8.18 -7.84
CA LYS A 55 -19.09 6.79 -7.56
C LYS A 55 -18.72 5.94 -8.75
N GLY A 56 -18.35 4.69 -8.49
CA GLY A 56 -17.94 3.76 -9.54
C GLY A 56 -18.21 2.32 -9.16
N GLU A 57 -18.21 1.48 -10.18
CA GLU A 57 -18.23 0.02 -10.04
C GLU A 57 -16.81 -0.49 -9.88
N VAL A 58 -16.63 -1.44 -8.96
CA VAL A 58 -15.33 -2.00 -8.64
C VAL A 58 -15.41 -3.53 -8.55
N ASN A 59 -14.33 -4.19 -8.93
CA ASN A 59 -14.08 -5.59 -8.59
C ASN A 59 -13.09 -5.66 -7.43
N ILE A 60 -13.38 -6.51 -6.46
CA ILE A 60 -12.39 -6.84 -5.42
C ILE A 60 -11.33 -7.73 -6.03
N VAL A 61 -10.07 -7.35 -5.84
CA VAL A 61 -8.92 -8.17 -6.24
C VAL A 61 -8.58 -9.10 -5.09
N GLU A 62 -8.55 -10.40 -5.38
CA GLU A 62 -8.13 -11.40 -4.41
C GLU A 62 -6.60 -11.51 -4.40
N GLU A 63 -6.05 -11.65 -3.19
CA GLU A 63 -4.61 -11.83 -2.97
C GLU A 63 -4.22 -13.30 -3.16
N GLU A 64 -3.20 -13.55 -3.96
CA GLU A 64 -2.54 -14.86 -4.02
C GLU A 64 -1.52 -14.97 -2.89
N ILE A 65 -1.96 -15.57 -1.78
CA ILE A 65 -1.14 -15.71 -0.57
C ILE A 65 -0.50 -17.08 -0.55
N PRO A 66 0.84 -17.20 -0.50
CA PRO A 66 1.52 -18.48 -0.35
C PRO A 66 1.12 -19.21 0.94
N SER A 67 1.22 -20.54 0.91
CA SER A 67 0.95 -21.38 2.09
C SER A 67 1.82 -20.95 3.28
N LYS A 68 1.27 -21.10 4.49
CA LYS A 68 2.01 -20.83 5.72
C LYS A 68 3.25 -21.71 5.88
N ASP A 69 3.25 -22.91 5.30
CA ASP A 69 4.36 -23.87 5.37
C ASP A 69 5.40 -23.68 4.24
N ASP A 70 5.21 -22.66 3.41
CA ASP A 70 6.12 -22.32 2.31
C ASP A 70 7.39 -21.68 2.85
N LYS A 71 8.41 -22.53 3.07
CA LYS A 71 9.69 -22.11 3.66
C LYS A 71 10.47 -21.14 2.78
N GLU A 72 10.35 -21.27 1.46
CA GLU A 72 11.01 -20.37 0.52
C GLU A 72 10.41 -18.97 0.60
N PHE A 73 9.08 -18.87 0.65
CA PHE A 73 8.41 -17.59 0.84
C PHE A 73 8.69 -16.98 2.22
N GLN A 74 8.73 -17.80 3.28
CA GLN A 74 9.13 -17.32 4.61
C GLN A 74 10.54 -16.71 4.61
N ALA A 75 11.52 -17.39 3.97
CA ALA A 75 12.88 -16.87 3.84
C ALA A 75 12.95 -15.58 3.02
N LEU A 76 12.14 -15.48 1.96
CA LEU A 76 12.01 -14.28 1.13
C LEU A 76 11.51 -13.09 1.97
N VAL A 77 10.45 -13.30 2.75
CA VAL A 77 9.87 -12.26 3.62
C VAL A 77 10.86 -11.82 4.70
N GLU A 78 11.56 -12.75 5.36
CA GLU A 78 12.57 -12.39 6.37
C GLU A 78 13.75 -11.61 5.74
N THR A 79 14.18 -11.96 4.53
CA THR A 79 15.20 -11.20 3.79
C THR A 79 14.73 -9.78 3.52
N CYS A 80 13.48 -9.62 3.04
CA CYS A 80 12.89 -8.31 2.80
C CYS A 80 12.81 -7.47 4.09
N LYS A 81 12.40 -8.07 5.19
CA LYS A 81 12.32 -7.47 6.51
C LYS A 81 13.70 -6.97 7.00
N ASP A 82 14.74 -7.80 6.89
CA ASP A 82 16.08 -7.45 7.31
C ASP A 82 16.68 -6.31 6.47
N LEU A 83 16.49 -6.34 5.16
CA LEU A 83 16.93 -5.27 4.27
C LEU A 83 16.21 -3.95 4.58
N THR A 84 14.90 -4.01 4.79
CA THR A 84 14.11 -2.82 5.15
C THR A 84 14.56 -2.21 6.48
N ILE A 85 14.80 -3.05 7.51
CA ILE A 85 15.30 -2.57 8.80
C ILE A 85 16.68 -1.92 8.66
N ARG A 86 17.58 -2.50 7.84
CA ARG A 86 18.88 -1.90 7.55
C ARG A 86 18.74 -0.55 6.83
N TYR A 87 17.87 -0.48 5.84
CA TYR A 87 17.57 0.74 5.10
C TYR A 87 17.06 1.86 6.03
N ILE A 88 16.09 1.56 6.90
CA ILE A 88 15.56 2.52 7.88
C ILE A 88 16.67 3.02 8.83
N LYS A 89 17.52 2.12 9.34
CA LYS A 89 18.60 2.49 10.26
C LYS A 89 19.69 3.35 9.62
N SER A 90 19.89 3.24 8.32
CA SER A 90 20.85 4.06 7.57
C SER A 90 20.26 5.36 7.05
N SER A 91 18.96 5.58 7.20
CA SER A 91 18.26 6.77 6.75
C SER A 91 18.03 7.76 7.90
N ASP A 92 18.44 9.02 7.71
CA ASP A 92 18.18 10.10 8.67
C ASP A 92 16.74 10.63 8.60
N THR A 93 15.99 10.25 7.55
CA THR A 93 14.63 10.77 7.30
C THR A 93 13.52 9.81 7.72
N LEU A 94 13.83 8.55 7.98
CA LEU A 94 12.85 7.54 8.37
C LEU A 94 12.78 7.37 9.88
N HIS A 95 11.57 7.22 10.39
CA HIS A 95 11.33 7.04 11.82
C HIS A 95 11.80 5.66 12.31
N GLN A 96 12.63 5.62 13.35
CA GLN A 96 13.14 4.38 13.93
C GLN A 96 12.01 3.48 14.49
N GLU A 97 10.87 4.07 14.86
CA GLU A 97 9.67 3.35 15.30
C GLU A 97 9.15 2.41 14.21
N SER A 98 9.31 2.76 12.93
CA SER A 98 8.93 1.88 11.81
C SER A 98 9.75 0.60 11.79
N ALA A 99 11.06 0.66 12.11
CA ALA A 99 11.91 -0.53 12.21
C ALA A 99 11.46 -1.46 13.35
N PHE A 100 11.02 -0.90 14.48
CA PHE A 100 10.48 -1.68 15.58
C PHE A 100 9.14 -2.34 15.20
N ALA A 101 8.25 -1.61 14.54
CA ALA A 101 6.99 -2.15 14.04
C ALA A 101 7.24 -3.32 13.07
N ILE A 102 8.10 -3.13 12.07
CA ILE A 102 8.47 -4.17 11.08
C ILE A 102 9.02 -5.42 11.77
N LYS A 103 9.90 -5.25 12.77
CA LYS A 103 10.49 -6.38 13.50
C LYS A 103 9.45 -7.27 14.18
N ASN A 104 8.35 -6.67 14.67
CA ASN A 104 7.33 -7.38 15.47
C ASN A 104 6.12 -7.85 14.64
N LEU A 105 6.01 -7.46 13.37
CA LEU A 105 4.95 -7.94 12.49
C LEU A 105 5.18 -9.41 12.10
N THR A 106 4.15 -10.23 12.35
CA THR A 106 4.17 -11.67 12.07
C THR A 106 3.28 -12.05 10.87
N ASN A 107 2.31 -11.22 10.51
CA ASN A 107 1.50 -11.44 9.32
C ASN A 107 2.26 -10.97 8.10
N HIS A 108 2.63 -11.87 7.21
CA HIS A 108 3.48 -11.60 6.05
C HIS A 108 2.83 -10.61 5.07
N MET A 109 1.54 -10.73 4.79
CA MET A 109 0.83 -9.80 3.91
C MET A 109 0.85 -8.39 4.49
N PHE A 110 0.45 -8.26 5.74
CA PHE A 110 0.45 -6.96 6.41
C PHE A 110 1.86 -6.36 6.52
N LEU A 111 2.88 -7.19 6.73
CA LEU A 111 4.28 -6.76 6.77
C LEU A 111 4.73 -6.19 5.41
N VAL A 112 4.48 -6.91 4.31
CA VAL A 112 4.86 -6.45 2.96
C VAL A 112 4.14 -5.15 2.60
N ASP A 113 2.84 -5.06 2.86
CA ASP A 113 2.05 -3.86 2.60
C ASP A 113 2.51 -2.68 3.47
N PHE A 114 2.83 -2.93 4.74
CA PHE A 114 3.38 -1.92 5.64
C PHE A 114 4.72 -1.38 5.13
N ILE A 115 5.61 -2.24 4.65
CA ILE A 115 6.88 -1.85 4.06
C ILE A 115 6.64 -0.99 2.81
N CYS A 116 5.81 -1.46 1.86
CA CYS A 116 5.49 -0.73 0.64
C CYS A 116 4.92 0.67 0.91
N THR A 117 4.12 0.81 1.97
CA THR A 117 3.50 2.07 2.35
C THR A 117 4.51 3.05 2.95
N ASN A 118 5.38 2.57 3.85
CA ASN A 118 6.23 3.42 4.68
C ASN A 118 7.61 3.73 4.07
N LEU A 119 8.04 2.99 3.06
CA LEU A 119 9.26 3.33 2.33
C LEU A 119 9.06 4.54 1.40
N PRO A 120 10.10 5.37 1.20
CA PRO A 120 10.05 6.55 0.33
C PRO A 120 10.18 6.16 -1.14
N LEU A 121 9.35 5.20 -1.59
CA LEU A 121 9.29 4.77 -2.97
C LEU A 121 8.62 5.85 -3.83
N LYS A 122 9.00 5.91 -5.11
CA LYS A 122 8.33 6.75 -6.09
C LYS A 122 6.87 6.32 -6.27
N LYS A 123 6.02 7.27 -6.66
CA LYS A 123 4.58 7.00 -6.89
C LYS A 123 4.37 5.82 -7.84
N ASP A 124 5.10 5.79 -8.95
CA ASP A 124 4.96 4.75 -9.97
C ASP A 124 5.38 3.36 -9.45
N GLU A 125 6.43 3.29 -8.60
CA GLU A 125 6.86 2.06 -7.94
C GLU A 125 5.79 1.55 -6.97
N LYS A 126 5.17 2.44 -6.19
CA LYS A 126 4.06 2.06 -5.30
C LYS A 126 2.84 1.54 -6.07
N ILE A 127 2.53 2.16 -7.21
CA ILE A 127 1.43 1.72 -8.07
C ILE A 127 1.75 0.37 -8.74
N GLU A 128 2.98 0.18 -9.18
CA GLU A 128 3.45 -1.10 -9.72
C GLU A 128 3.29 -2.22 -8.69
N LEU A 129 3.78 -2.02 -7.45
CA LEU A 129 3.63 -2.98 -6.36
C LEU A 129 2.15 -3.26 -6.04
N LEU A 130 1.30 -2.23 -6.07
CA LEU A 130 -0.13 -2.38 -5.82
C LEU A 130 -0.83 -3.23 -6.90
N ARG A 131 -0.30 -3.28 -8.12
CA ARG A 131 -0.87 -4.06 -9.23
C ARG A 131 -0.54 -5.57 -9.17
N ILE A 132 0.47 -5.95 -8.41
CA ILE A 132 0.91 -7.35 -8.32
C ILE A 132 -0.02 -8.12 -7.39
N ASP A 133 -0.73 -9.13 -7.92
CA ASP A 133 -1.72 -9.91 -7.17
C ASP A 133 -1.06 -10.96 -6.28
N SER A 134 0.03 -11.57 -6.74
CA SER A 134 0.81 -12.53 -5.98
C SER A 134 1.65 -11.85 -4.91
N LEU A 135 1.41 -12.19 -3.63
CA LEU A 135 2.19 -11.68 -2.52
C LEU A 135 3.67 -12.06 -2.65
N ARG A 136 3.98 -13.24 -3.20
CA ARG A 136 5.35 -13.68 -3.47
C ARG A 136 6.03 -12.75 -4.48
N GLU A 137 5.41 -12.51 -5.62
CA GLU A 137 5.96 -11.66 -6.68
C GLU A 137 6.11 -10.21 -6.20
N ARG A 138 5.13 -9.70 -5.44
CA ARG A 138 5.22 -8.37 -4.83
C ARG A 138 6.41 -8.26 -3.89
N THR A 139 6.68 -9.30 -3.09
CA THR A 139 7.83 -9.33 -2.18
C THR A 139 9.15 -9.39 -2.95
N TYR A 140 9.23 -10.16 -4.04
CA TYR A 140 10.39 -10.17 -4.93
C TYR A 140 10.63 -8.79 -5.54
N ARG A 141 9.58 -8.16 -6.09
CA ARG A 141 9.70 -6.83 -6.69
C ARG A 141 10.12 -5.78 -5.67
N LEU A 142 9.62 -5.87 -4.45
CA LEU A 142 10.03 -4.99 -3.36
C LEU A 142 11.51 -5.17 -3.01
N LEU A 143 12.02 -6.40 -3.00
CA LEU A 143 13.45 -6.67 -2.80
C LEU A 143 14.33 -6.09 -3.92
N GLU A 144 13.90 -6.17 -5.17
CA GLU A 144 14.61 -5.56 -6.30
C GLU A 144 14.75 -4.04 -6.14
N ILE A 145 13.69 -3.39 -5.62
CA ILE A 145 13.70 -1.94 -5.38
C ILE A 145 14.62 -1.57 -4.20
N LEU A 146 14.74 -2.46 -3.21
CA LEU A 146 15.57 -2.22 -2.01
C LEU A 146 17.06 -2.48 -2.21
N ASN A 147 17.47 -3.17 -3.28
CA ASN A 147 18.85 -3.47 -3.63
C ASN A 147 19.44 -2.46 -4.60
#